data_3187b4921d300e31f1b1ac3f00947ed0
#
_entry.id   3187b4921d300e31f1b1ac3f00947ed0
#
_cell.length_a   1.000
_cell.length_b   1.000
_cell.length_c   1.000
_cell.angle_alpha   90.00
_cell.angle_beta   90.00
_cell.angle_gamma   90.00
#
_symmetry.space_group_name_H-M   'P 1'
#
loop_
_entity.id
_entity.type
_entity.pdbx_description
1 polymer ?
#
loop_
_entity_poly.entity_id
_entity_poly.type
_entity_poly.pdbx_seq_one_letter_code
_entity_poly.pdbx_strand_id
1 'polypeptide(L)'
;QDKRAPRLVLREQGSSLSLAEVEEVQKHLSQLNAQTEKTAQLSFLKGIDHLLLQDLGAAISALTEAIERDPSFTLAYFARSIASLRRSEAERGRPVEQSAPSTPQVRAAATGGKGTAPAELPLPAPAPTRVVEYSPLTDLNQVIAQAPTFAFAYYNRANLYAKTGDVERAKQDYTKAIELNPLFAESYFNRGLLYYSEGKVKEGTRDLSRAGELGLYKAYSLIKRMNK
;
A
#
# COMPACT_ATOMS: atom_id res chain seq x y z
N GLN A 1 21.00 -8.99 26.83
CA GLN A 1 20.98 -8.11 25.65
C GLN A 1 19.68 -8.37 24.91
N ASP A 2 18.75 -7.43 25.11
CA ASP A 2 17.33 -7.54 24.71
C ASP A 2 17.23 -7.10 23.22
N LYS A 3 17.18 -8.07 22.31
CA LYS A 3 16.91 -7.84 20.89
C LYS A 3 15.40 -7.71 20.71
N ARG A 4 14.82 -6.57 21.07
CA ARG A 4 13.43 -6.27 20.73
C ARG A 4 13.35 -6.00 19.23
N ALA A 5 12.68 -6.90 18.49
CA ALA A 5 12.27 -6.62 17.13
C ALA A 5 11.44 -5.32 17.09
N PRO A 6 11.63 -4.43 16.10
CA PRO A 6 10.86 -3.21 16.02
C PRO A 6 9.37 -3.56 15.93
N ARG A 7 8.58 -3.09 16.88
CA ARG A 7 7.11 -3.18 16.83
C ARG A 7 6.65 -2.29 15.68
N LEU A 8 6.22 -2.92 14.60
CA LEU A 8 5.51 -2.26 13.51
C LEU A 8 4.13 -1.82 14.05
N VAL A 9 4.08 -0.66 14.68
CA VAL A 9 2.83 0.01 15.00
C VAL A 9 2.42 0.76 13.75
N LEU A 10 1.53 0.16 12.94
CA LEU A 10 0.82 0.89 11.90
C LEU A 10 -0.11 1.90 12.61
N ARG A 11 0.39 3.09 12.84
CA ARG A 11 -0.40 4.20 13.38
C ARG A 11 -1.49 4.57 12.38
N GLU A 12 -2.69 4.80 12.91
CA GLU A 12 -3.82 5.35 12.16
C GLU A 12 -3.43 6.63 11.41
N GLN A 13 -4.12 6.88 10.29
CA GLN A 13 -3.98 8.06 9.45
C GLN A 13 -3.80 9.35 10.28
N GLY A 14 -2.65 10.01 10.14
CA GLY A 14 -2.43 11.36 10.66
C GLY A 14 -1.21 11.59 11.54
N SER A 15 -0.50 10.57 12.04
CA SER A 15 0.75 10.81 12.75
C SER A 15 1.93 10.74 11.76
N SER A 16 2.33 11.89 11.23
CA SER A 16 3.65 12.05 10.63
C SER A 16 4.72 11.70 11.67
N LEU A 17 5.82 11.08 11.21
CA LEU A 17 7.01 10.92 12.05
C LEU A 17 7.46 12.30 12.55
N SER A 18 7.94 12.38 13.79
CA SER A 18 8.64 13.56 14.27
C SER A 18 9.93 13.77 13.50
N LEU A 19 10.48 14.97 13.51
CA LEU A 19 11.73 15.28 12.80
C LEU A 19 12.87 14.34 13.23
N ALA A 20 12.98 14.03 14.52
CA ALA A 20 13.99 13.11 15.05
C ALA A 20 13.80 11.67 14.53
N GLU A 21 12.54 11.18 14.46
CA GLU A 21 12.25 9.86 13.88
C GLU A 21 12.57 9.80 12.38
N VAL A 22 12.32 10.89 11.64
CA VAL A 22 12.70 10.98 10.20
C VAL A 22 14.22 10.92 10.04
N GLU A 23 14.98 11.65 10.86
CA GLU A 23 16.44 11.64 10.83
C GLU A 23 17.01 10.26 11.15
N GLU A 24 16.42 9.56 12.12
CA GLU A 24 16.83 8.21 12.50
C GLU A 24 16.57 7.20 11.36
N VAL A 25 15.41 7.27 10.71
CA VAL A 25 15.09 6.41 9.55
C VAL A 25 16.02 6.74 8.37
N GLN A 26 16.32 8.01 8.08
CA GLN A 26 17.24 8.39 7.02
C GLN A 26 18.66 7.88 7.30
N LYS A 27 19.12 7.95 8.56
CA LYS A 27 20.41 7.40 8.97
C LYS A 27 20.44 5.88 8.79
N HIS A 28 19.39 5.17 9.21
CA HIS A 28 19.27 3.72 9.01
C HIS A 28 19.31 3.36 7.53
N LEU A 29 18.53 4.06 6.69
CA LEU A 29 18.53 3.86 5.23
C LEU A 29 19.91 4.08 4.62
N SER A 30 20.66 5.08 5.09
CA SER A 30 22.03 5.34 4.64
C SER A 30 22.97 4.19 5.00
N GLN A 31 22.81 3.61 6.19
CA GLN A 31 23.58 2.43 6.63
C GLN A 31 23.25 1.19 5.79
N LEU A 32 21.95 0.97 5.47
CA LEU A 32 21.54 -0.12 4.60
C LEU A 32 22.08 0.05 3.18
N ASN A 33 22.17 1.28 2.68
CA ASN A 33 22.72 1.57 1.34
C ASN A 33 24.24 1.37 1.25
N ALA A 34 24.96 1.46 2.37
CA ALA A 34 26.38 1.19 2.44
C ALA A 34 26.74 -0.32 2.42
N GLN A 35 25.75 -1.20 2.62
CA GLN A 35 25.97 -2.64 2.59
C GLN A 35 26.17 -3.12 1.14
N THR A 36 27.19 -3.94 0.94
CA THR A 36 27.54 -4.51 -0.38
C THR A 36 26.75 -5.76 -0.72
N GLU A 37 26.33 -6.52 0.28
CA GLU A 37 25.50 -7.72 0.07
C GLU A 37 24.06 -7.34 -0.27
N LYS A 38 23.60 -7.86 -1.40
CA LYS A 38 22.22 -7.63 -1.85
C LYS A 38 21.34 -8.83 -1.50
N THR A 39 20.79 -8.84 -0.30
CA THR A 39 19.86 -9.89 0.16
C THR A 39 18.40 -9.45 0.05
N ALA A 40 17.46 -10.40 0.03
CA ALA A 40 16.04 -10.09 0.05
C ALA A 40 15.65 -9.30 1.31
N GLN A 41 16.24 -9.67 2.45
CA GLN A 41 16.02 -8.99 3.74
C GLN A 41 16.51 -7.53 3.70
N LEU A 42 17.66 -7.27 3.09
CA LEU A 42 18.18 -5.90 2.95
C LEU A 42 17.26 -5.04 2.10
N SER A 43 16.83 -5.56 0.94
CA SER A 43 15.88 -4.86 0.07
C SER A 43 14.53 -4.64 0.74
N PHE A 44 14.05 -5.60 1.54
CA PHE A 44 12.85 -5.45 2.35
C PHE A 44 12.98 -4.33 3.40
N LEU A 45 14.09 -4.28 4.16
CA LEU A 45 14.31 -3.24 5.17
C LEU A 45 14.37 -1.85 4.54
N LYS A 46 15.05 -1.69 3.38
CA LYS A 46 15.03 -0.45 2.61
C LYS A 46 13.60 -0.05 2.21
N GLY A 47 12.82 -1.01 1.76
CA GLY A 47 11.42 -0.79 1.41
C GLY A 47 10.57 -0.31 2.58
N ILE A 48 10.80 -0.84 3.79
CA ILE A 48 10.11 -0.38 5.01
C ILE A 48 10.54 1.04 5.37
N ASP A 49 11.83 1.36 5.31
CA ASP A 49 12.31 2.72 5.60
C ASP A 49 11.73 3.76 4.63
N HIS A 50 11.73 3.45 3.32
CA HIS A 50 11.07 4.31 2.32
C HIS A 50 9.56 4.46 2.58
N LEU A 51 8.89 3.39 3.04
CA LEU A 51 7.46 3.43 3.37
C LEU A 51 7.19 4.32 4.60
N LEU A 52 8.07 4.31 5.60
CA LEU A 52 8.02 5.21 6.76
C LEU A 52 8.26 6.67 6.36
N LEU A 53 9.18 6.92 5.43
CA LEU A 53 9.47 8.24 4.85
C LEU A 53 8.40 8.73 3.85
N GLN A 54 7.35 7.95 3.59
CA GLN A 54 6.31 8.22 2.60
C GLN A 54 6.83 8.29 1.15
N ASP A 55 8.03 7.80 0.89
CA ASP A 55 8.55 7.61 -0.47
C ASP A 55 8.01 6.29 -1.06
N LEU A 56 6.75 6.35 -1.47
CA LEU A 56 6.01 5.17 -1.89
C LEU A 56 6.57 4.54 -3.18
N GLY A 57 7.19 5.35 -4.04
CA GLY A 57 7.83 4.87 -5.27
C GLY A 57 9.05 4.02 -4.97
N ALA A 58 9.98 4.54 -4.17
CA ALA A 58 11.17 3.81 -3.76
C ALA A 58 10.84 2.60 -2.88
N ALA A 59 9.81 2.70 -2.02
CA ALA A 59 9.32 1.58 -1.23
C ALA A 59 8.87 0.41 -2.12
N ILE A 60 8.04 0.66 -3.14
CA ILE A 60 7.55 -0.36 -4.07
C ILE A 60 8.74 -0.98 -4.84
N SER A 61 9.69 -0.18 -5.28
CA SER A 61 10.88 -0.67 -5.99
C SER A 61 11.72 -1.60 -5.13
N ALA A 62 12.07 -1.19 -3.91
CA ALA A 62 12.87 -2.00 -2.99
C ALA A 62 12.15 -3.29 -2.55
N LEU A 63 10.83 -3.23 -2.32
CA LEU A 63 10.03 -4.41 -1.98
C LEU A 63 9.89 -5.38 -3.16
N THR A 64 9.85 -4.85 -4.39
CA THR A 64 9.88 -5.67 -5.59
C THR A 64 11.20 -6.42 -5.72
N GLU A 65 12.31 -5.73 -5.50
CA GLU A 65 13.63 -6.36 -5.48
C GLU A 65 13.74 -7.46 -4.40
N ALA A 66 13.13 -7.24 -3.23
CA ALA A 66 13.06 -8.26 -2.19
C ALA A 66 12.33 -9.53 -2.66
N ILE A 67 11.18 -9.35 -3.33
CA ILE A 67 10.36 -10.45 -3.87
C ILE A 67 11.07 -11.17 -5.02
N GLU A 68 11.75 -10.45 -5.91
CA GLU A 68 12.52 -11.05 -7.00
C GLU A 68 13.64 -11.94 -6.48
N ARG A 69 14.27 -11.57 -5.34
CA ARG A 69 15.33 -12.36 -4.69
C ARG A 69 14.79 -13.54 -3.90
N ASP A 70 13.64 -13.36 -3.25
CA ASP A 70 12.96 -14.40 -2.48
C ASP A 70 11.45 -14.34 -2.73
N PRO A 71 10.92 -15.11 -3.70
CA PRO A 71 9.50 -15.19 -3.97
C PRO A 71 8.64 -15.78 -2.84
N SER A 72 9.27 -16.38 -1.82
CA SER A 72 8.57 -16.88 -0.63
C SER A 72 8.48 -15.84 0.50
N PHE A 73 9.03 -14.64 0.31
CA PHE A 73 9.07 -13.59 1.35
C PHE A 73 7.71 -12.90 1.51
N THR A 74 6.80 -13.55 2.23
CA THR A 74 5.41 -13.12 2.44
C THR A 74 5.27 -11.67 2.90
N LEU A 75 6.14 -11.21 3.84
CA LEU A 75 6.06 -9.84 4.36
C LEU A 75 6.40 -8.79 3.31
N ALA A 76 7.23 -9.12 2.31
CA ALA A 76 7.55 -8.20 1.22
C ALA A 76 6.32 -7.95 0.32
N TYR A 77 5.56 -8.99 0.00
CA TYR A 77 4.28 -8.84 -0.70
C TYR A 77 3.28 -7.98 0.10
N PHE A 78 3.16 -8.27 1.41
CA PHE A 78 2.25 -7.50 2.27
C PHE A 78 2.65 -6.02 2.32
N ALA A 79 3.91 -5.71 2.56
CA ALA A 79 4.41 -4.33 2.60
C ALA A 79 4.24 -3.63 1.25
N ARG A 80 4.49 -4.32 0.12
CA ARG A 80 4.28 -3.77 -1.22
C ARG A 80 2.82 -3.48 -1.51
N SER A 81 1.91 -4.33 -1.06
CA SER A 81 0.46 -4.08 -1.15
C SER A 81 0.06 -2.79 -0.42
N ILE A 82 0.59 -2.55 0.78
CA ILE A 82 0.35 -1.33 1.57
C ILE A 82 0.91 -0.10 0.87
N ALA A 83 2.16 -0.16 0.38
CA ALA A 83 2.78 0.94 -0.35
C ALA A 83 1.98 1.32 -1.61
N SER A 84 1.53 0.32 -2.37
CA SER A 84 0.73 0.51 -3.59
C SER A 84 -0.66 1.09 -3.29
N LEU A 85 -1.30 0.65 -2.20
CA LEU A 85 -2.57 1.21 -1.74
C LEU A 85 -2.44 2.69 -1.38
N ARG A 86 -1.44 3.05 -0.56
CA ARG A 86 -1.17 4.44 -0.17
C ARG A 86 -0.86 5.31 -1.38
N ARG A 87 -0.08 4.81 -2.35
CA ARG A 87 0.22 5.54 -3.59
C ARG A 87 -1.04 5.84 -4.37
N SER A 88 -1.90 4.85 -4.59
CA SER A 88 -3.17 5.04 -5.32
C SER A 88 -4.14 5.99 -4.58
N GLU A 89 -4.06 6.09 -3.26
CA GLU A 89 -4.83 7.05 -2.47
C GLU A 89 -4.28 8.47 -2.61
N ALA A 90 -2.96 8.63 -2.56
CA ALA A 90 -2.29 9.92 -2.76
C ALA A 90 -2.54 10.49 -4.17
N GLU A 91 -2.55 9.63 -5.20
CA GLU A 91 -2.83 10.02 -6.58
C GLU A 91 -4.29 10.48 -6.78
N ARG A 92 -5.26 9.85 -6.12
CA ARG A 92 -6.68 10.26 -6.18
C ARG A 92 -6.97 11.56 -5.43
N GLY A 93 -6.20 11.90 -4.42
CA GLY A 93 -6.33 13.14 -3.65
C GLY A 93 -5.73 14.38 -4.34
N ARG A 94 -5.04 14.21 -5.47
CA ARG A 94 -4.50 15.33 -6.24
C ARG A 94 -5.59 15.90 -7.15
N PRO A 95 -5.79 17.24 -7.16
CA PRO A 95 -6.65 17.88 -8.16
C PRO A 95 -6.17 17.54 -9.57
N VAL A 96 -7.11 17.30 -10.49
CA VAL A 96 -6.87 16.83 -11.88
C VAL A 96 -6.10 17.84 -12.76
N GLU A 97 -5.50 18.89 -12.18
CA GLU A 97 -4.94 20.03 -12.93
C GLU A 97 -3.54 19.83 -13.52
N GLN A 98 -2.90 18.65 -13.39
CA GLN A 98 -1.52 18.48 -13.89
C GLN A 98 -1.24 17.17 -14.67
N SER A 99 -2.23 16.56 -15.27
CA SER A 99 -2.00 15.47 -16.23
C SER A 99 -2.42 15.86 -17.66
N ALA A 100 -1.94 17.00 -18.13
CA ALA A 100 -1.91 17.22 -19.58
C ALA A 100 -0.73 16.39 -20.13
N PRO A 101 -0.94 15.49 -21.11
CA PRO A 101 0.15 14.85 -21.78
C PRO A 101 0.96 15.93 -22.51
N SER A 102 2.23 16.08 -22.12
CA SER A 102 3.18 16.88 -22.86
C SER A 102 3.39 16.21 -24.23
N THR A 103 2.57 16.57 -25.19
CA THR A 103 2.85 16.30 -26.60
C THR A 103 4.15 17.04 -26.96
N PRO A 104 5.16 16.35 -27.52
CA PRO A 104 6.32 17.03 -28.06
C PRO A 104 5.85 17.86 -29.23
N GLN A 105 5.83 19.18 -29.09
CA GLN A 105 5.68 20.10 -30.21
C GLN A 105 6.90 19.93 -31.13
N VAL A 106 6.71 19.25 -32.23
CA VAL A 106 7.64 19.24 -33.34
C VAL A 106 7.61 20.63 -33.96
N ARG A 107 8.54 21.47 -33.55
CA ARG A 107 8.76 22.76 -34.19
C ARG A 107 9.51 22.53 -35.49
N ALA A 108 8.79 22.54 -36.60
CA ALA A 108 9.38 22.60 -37.91
C ALA A 108 10.11 23.95 -38.07
N ALA A 109 11.44 23.92 -38.11
CA ALA A 109 12.26 25.02 -38.59
C ALA A 109 12.97 24.55 -39.85
N ALA A 110 12.46 24.99 -40.99
CA ALA A 110 13.16 24.93 -42.24
C ALA A 110 14.22 26.01 -42.26
N THR A 111 15.50 25.66 -42.45
CA THR A 111 16.41 26.42 -43.27
C THR A 111 17.65 25.57 -43.56
N GLY A 112 18.08 25.59 -44.80
CA GLY A 112 19.11 24.74 -45.40
C GLY A 112 20.56 25.02 -44.90
N GLY A 113 21.40 24.02 -45.07
CA GLY A 113 22.82 24.08 -44.85
C GLY A 113 23.46 22.75 -45.20
N LYS A 114 24.22 22.70 -46.28
CA LYS A 114 25.03 21.55 -46.74
C LYS A 114 26.11 21.25 -45.73
N GLY A 115 26.24 19.98 -45.32
CA GLY A 115 27.38 19.49 -44.57
C GLY A 115 27.26 17.99 -44.36
N THR A 116 27.99 17.22 -45.17
CA THR A 116 28.13 15.77 -45.06
C THR A 116 28.95 15.40 -43.86
N ALA A 117 28.33 14.77 -42.84
CA ALA A 117 29.01 14.00 -41.82
C ALA A 117 28.37 12.60 -41.75
N PRO A 118 29.12 11.52 -41.48
CA PRO A 118 28.57 10.17 -41.51
C PRO A 118 27.47 9.99 -40.47
N ALA A 119 26.38 9.39 -40.90
CA ALA A 119 25.23 9.09 -40.06
C ALA A 119 25.65 8.05 -38.99
N GLU A 120 25.83 8.51 -37.75
CA GLU A 120 25.71 7.63 -36.59
C GLU A 120 24.25 7.07 -36.56
N LEU A 121 24.16 5.77 -36.67
CA LEU A 121 22.89 5.07 -36.47
C LEU A 121 22.35 5.44 -35.06
N PRO A 122 21.12 5.92 -34.95
CA PRO A 122 20.56 6.20 -33.63
C PRO A 122 20.53 4.89 -32.83
N LEU A 123 21.18 4.94 -31.65
CA LEU A 123 21.03 3.86 -30.66
C LEU A 123 19.54 3.55 -30.49
N PRO A 124 19.15 2.26 -30.49
CA PRO A 124 17.76 1.92 -30.24
C PRO A 124 17.31 2.58 -28.94
N ALA A 125 16.20 3.32 -29.00
CA ALA A 125 15.59 3.90 -27.83
C ALA A 125 15.46 2.80 -26.76
N PRO A 126 15.78 3.11 -25.48
CA PRO A 126 15.60 2.12 -24.42
C PRO A 126 14.16 1.61 -24.51
N ALA A 127 14.02 0.29 -24.58
CA ALA A 127 12.71 -0.35 -24.62
C ALA A 127 11.84 0.26 -23.50
N PRO A 128 10.56 0.57 -23.76
CA PRO A 128 9.71 1.15 -22.76
C PRO A 128 9.77 0.26 -21.53
N THR A 129 10.29 0.81 -20.44
CA THR A 129 10.31 0.12 -19.13
C THR A 129 8.87 -0.26 -18.87
N ARG A 130 8.58 -1.56 -19.02
CA ARG A 130 7.26 -2.10 -18.75
C ARG A 130 6.98 -1.77 -17.29
N VAL A 131 6.20 -0.71 -17.06
CA VAL A 131 5.71 -0.39 -15.72
C VAL A 131 4.82 -1.58 -15.35
N VAL A 132 5.39 -2.53 -14.63
CA VAL A 132 4.63 -3.64 -14.08
C VAL A 132 3.73 -3.01 -13.02
N GLU A 133 2.49 -2.81 -13.38
CA GLU A 133 1.48 -2.27 -12.47
C GLU A 133 1.18 -3.34 -11.43
N TYR A 134 1.84 -3.23 -10.27
CA TYR A 134 1.64 -4.16 -9.18
C TYR A 134 0.27 -3.91 -8.55
N SER A 135 -0.64 -4.85 -8.74
CA SER A 135 -1.96 -4.79 -8.13
C SER A 135 -1.86 -5.18 -6.64
N PRO A 136 -2.29 -4.31 -5.71
CA PRO A 136 -2.37 -4.67 -4.29
C PRO A 136 -3.18 -5.94 -4.04
N LEU A 137 -4.19 -6.21 -4.87
CA LEU A 137 -5.01 -7.41 -4.78
C LEU A 137 -4.21 -8.69 -5.08
N THR A 138 -3.33 -8.65 -6.08
CA THR A 138 -2.46 -9.77 -6.43
C THR A 138 -1.49 -10.08 -5.29
N ASP A 139 -0.88 -9.05 -4.72
CA ASP A 139 0.03 -9.21 -3.59
C ASP A 139 -0.68 -9.79 -2.36
N LEU A 140 -1.87 -9.29 -2.01
CA LEU A 140 -2.65 -9.81 -0.88
C LEU A 140 -3.10 -11.26 -1.11
N ASN A 141 -3.45 -11.64 -2.35
CA ASN A 141 -3.74 -13.03 -2.69
C ASN A 141 -2.52 -13.92 -2.47
N GLN A 142 -1.32 -13.44 -2.85
CA GLN A 142 -0.08 -14.17 -2.61
C GLN A 142 0.23 -14.33 -1.12
N VAL A 143 0.02 -13.26 -0.33
CA VAL A 143 0.16 -13.32 1.15
C VAL A 143 -0.79 -14.37 1.73
N ILE A 144 -2.05 -14.39 1.33
CA ILE A 144 -3.04 -15.36 1.82
C ILE A 144 -2.68 -16.79 1.41
N ALA A 145 -2.15 -16.99 0.20
CA ALA A 145 -1.71 -18.31 -0.25
C ALA A 145 -0.52 -18.84 0.56
N GLN A 146 0.44 -17.98 0.92
CA GLN A 146 1.62 -18.33 1.69
C GLN A 146 1.35 -18.39 3.20
N ALA A 147 0.48 -17.53 3.72
CA ALA A 147 0.16 -17.40 5.13
C ALA A 147 -1.36 -17.28 5.35
N PRO A 148 -2.13 -18.38 5.24
CA PRO A 148 -3.60 -18.36 5.30
C PRO A 148 -4.16 -17.98 6.67
N THR A 149 -3.34 -17.90 7.70
CA THR A 149 -3.74 -17.45 9.06
C THR A 149 -3.43 -15.98 9.33
N PHE A 150 -2.91 -15.23 8.34
CA PHE A 150 -2.54 -13.83 8.52
C PHE A 150 -3.76 -12.90 8.38
N ALA A 151 -4.44 -12.61 9.48
CA ALA A 151 -5.69 -11.85 9.53
C ALA A 151 -5.63 -10.48 8.82
N PHE A 152 -4.48 -9.79 8.89
CA PHE A 152 -4.29 -8.48 8.24
C PHE A 152 -4.37 -8.53 6.72
N ALA A 153 -4.02 -9.65 6.08
CA ALA A 153 -4.14 -9.80 4.64
C ALA A 153 -5.60 -9.84 4.21
N TYR A 154 -6.44 -10.59 4.91
CA TYR A 154 -7.88 -10.62 4.67
C TYR A 154 -8.52 -9.25 4.92
N TYR A 155 -8.19 -8.59 6.03
CA TYR A 155 -8.68 -7.24 6.32
C TYR A 155 -8.35 -6.24 5.20
N ASN A 156 -7.11 -6.21 4.73
CA ASN A 156 -6.71 -5.29 3.67
C ASN A 156 -7.35 -5.65 2.32
N ARG A 157 -7.53 -6.94 2.02
CA ARG A 157 -8.24 -7.38 0.81
C ARG A 157 -9.72 -7.04 0.89
N ALA A 158 -10.35 -7.18 2.06
CA ALA A 158 -11.72 -6.73 2.30
C ALA A 158 -11.91 -5.23 2.06
N ASN A 159 -10.95 -4.41 2.52
CA ASN A 159 -10.96 -2.96 2.26
C ASN A 159 -10.91 -2.66 0.74
N LEU A 160 -10.12 -3.42 -0.04
CA LEU A 160 -10.09 -3.28 -1.49
C LEU A 160 -11.44 -3.64 -2.12
N TYR A 161 -12.03 -4.78 -1.73
CA TYR A 161 -13.34 -5.20 -2.24
C TYR A 161 -14.44 -4.19 -1.87
N ALA A 162 -14.46 -3.70 -0.63
CA ALA A 162 -15.40 -2.65 -0.21
C ALA A 162 -15.25 -1.38 -1.06
N LYS A 163 -14.01 -0.98 -1.37
CA LYS A 163 -13.70 0.20 -2.17
C LYS A 163 -14.10 0.06 -3.64
N THR A 164 -14.10 -1.15 -4.18
CA THR A 164 -14.55 -1.46 -5.54
C THR A 164 -16.04 -1.80 -5.62
N GLY A 165 -16.77 -1.77 -4.51
CA GLY A 165 -18.19 -2.08 -4.43
C GLY A 165 -18.53 -3.57 -4.36
N ASP A 166 -17.54 -4.44 -4.22
CA ASP A 166 -17.76 -5.87 -4.03
C ASP A 166 -18.03 -6.19 -2.56
N VAL A 167 -19.24 -5.83 -2.13
CA VAL A 167 -19.66 -5.89 -0.73
C VAL A 167 -19.64 -7.32 -0.18
N GLU A 168 -20.02 -8.30 -1.00
CA GLU A 168 -20.08 -9.69 -0.55
C GLU A 168 -18.68 -10.26 -0.25
N ARG A 169 -17.72 -10.09 -1.17
CA ARG A 169 -16.34 -10.52 -0.92
C ARG A 169 -15.70 -9.75 0.23
N ALA A 170 -16.02 -8.46 0.38
CA ALA A 170 -15.54 -7.67 1.50
C ALA A 170 -16.03 -8.23 2.85
N LYS A 171 -17.31 -8.55 2.98
CA LYS A 171 -17.88 -9.14 4.21
C LYS A 171 -17.29 -10.51 4.53
N GLN A 172 -17.07 -11.35 3.51
CA GLN A 172 -16.43 -12.65 3.67
C GLN A 172 -15.01 -12.51 4.24
N ASP A 173 -14.22 -11.63 3.67
CA ASP A 173 -12.84 -11.40 4.11
C ASP A 173 -12.78 -10.72 5.49
N TYR A 174 -13.65 -9.76 5.81
CA TYR A 174 -13.74 -9.23 7.19
C TYR A 174 -14.14 -10.33 8.18
N THR A 175 -15.05 -11.22 7.81
CA THR A 175 -15.44 -12.35 8.65
C THR A 175 -14.24 -13.25 8.88
N LYS A 176 -13.47 -13.56 7.84
CA LYS A 176 -12.26 -14.38 7.97
C LYS A 176 -11.19 -13.70 8.84
N ALA A 177 -11.01 -12.39 8.71
CA ALA A 177 -10.11 -11.63 9.56
C ALA A 177 -10.53 -11.68 11.04
N ILE A 178 -11.84 -11.62 11.33
CA ILE A 178 -12.41 -11.74 12.68
C ILE A 178 -12.24 -13.16 13.25
N GLU A 179 -12.46 -14.20 12.44
CA GLU A 179 -12.23 -15.58 12.85
C GLU A 179 -10.78 -15.83 13.27
N LEU A 180 -9.84 -15.26 12.52
CA LEU A 180 -8.41 -15.38 12.78
C LEU A 180 -7.93 -14.49 13.94
N ASN A 181 -8.57 -13.34 14.13
CA ASN A 181 -8.30 -12.42 15.23
C ASN A 181 -9.60 -11.82 15.78
N PRO A 182 -10.24 -12.42 16.79
CA PRO A 182 -11.49 -11.93 17.39
C PRO A 182 -11.39 -10.57 18.09
N LEU A 183 -10.18 -10.03 18.26
CA LEU A 183 -9.94 -8.71 18.84
C LEU A 183 -9.70 -7.62 17.77
N PHE A 184 -9.91 -7.94 16.49
CA PHE A 184 -9.65 -7.01 15.38
C PHE A 184 -10.82 -6.04 15.21
N ALA A 185 -10.83 -4.97 16.03
CA ALA A 185 -11.91 -3.98 16.12
C ALA A 185 -12.28 -3.35 14.76
N GLU A 186 -11.28 -3.04 13.92
CA GLU A 186 -11.48 -2.42 12.61
C GLU A 186 -12.25 -3.34 11.64
N SER A 187 -12.06 -4.65 11.74
CA SER A 187 -12.79 -5.61 10.90
C SER A 187 -14.28 -5.63 11.26
N TYR A 188 -14.62 -5.62 12.54
CA TYR A 188 -16.01 -5.47 12.99
C TYR A 188 -16.60 -4.13 12.55
N PHE A 189 -15.85 -3.05 12.73
CA PHE A 189 -16.30 -1.71 12.35
C PHE A 189 -16.64 -1.63 10.86
N ASN A 190 -15.73 -2.06 9.99
CA ASN A 190 -15.90 -1.98 8.54
C ASN A 190 -17.00 -2.94 8.05
N ARG A 191 -17.09 -4.16 8.59
CA ARG A 191 -18.19 -5.09 8.27
C ARG A 191 -19.53 -4.54 8.72
N GLY A 192 -19.58 -3.92 9.90
CA GLY A 192 -20.78 -3.25 10.42
C GLY A 192 -21.26 -2.15 9.50
N LEU A 193 -20.36 -1.33 8.94
CA LEU A 193 -20.70 -0.31 7.95
C LEU A 193 -21.32 -0.91 6.69
N LEU A 194 -20.79 -2.05 6.20
CA LEU A 194 -21.34 -2.73 5.03
C LEU A 194 -22.76 -3.26 5.33
N TYR A 195 -23.01 -3.83 6.52
CA TYR A 195 -24.35 -4.25 6.91
C TYR A 195 -25.32 -3.08 6.95
N TYR A 196 -24.93 -1.92 7.47
CA TYR A 196 -25.76 -0.72 7.44
C TYR A 196 -26.07 -0.26 6.03
N SER A 197 -25.12 -0.29 5.11
CA SER A 197 -25.32 0.10 3.71
C SER A 197 -26.33 -0.82 2.98
N GLU A 198 -26.50 -2.06 3.46
CA GLU A 198 -27.50 -3.02 2.96
C GLU A 198 -28.84 -2.95 3.70
N GLY A 199 -29.01 -2.02 4.64
CA GLY A 199 -30.21 -1.93 5.47
C GLY A 199 -30.30 -2.99 6.58
N LYS A 200 -29.26 -3.77 6.80
CA LYS A 200 -29.16 -4.79 7.86
C LYS A 200 -28.74 -4.13 9.18
N VAL A 201 -29.64 -3.29 9.72
CA VAL A 201 -29.35 -2.42 10.87
C VAL A 201 -28.97 -3.22 12.12
N LYS A 202 -29.61 -4.37 12.38
CA LYS A 202 -29.34 -5.19 13.57
C LYS A 202 -27.91 -5.76 13.55
N GLU A 203 -27.51 -6.33 12.42
CA GLU A 203 -26.19 -6.89 12.21
C GLU A 203 -25.10 -5.80 12.27
N GLY A 204 -25.38 -4.67 11.62
CA GLY A 204 -24.49 -3.51 11.63
C GLY A 204 -24.28 -2.96 13.05
N THR A 205 -25.37 -2.80 13.83
CA THR A 205 -25.29 -2.35 15.23
C THR A 205 -24.49 -3.32 16.09
N ARG A 206 -24.70 -4.64 15.92
CA ARG A 206 -23.95 -5.65 16.66
C ARG A 206 -22.42 -5.52 16.40
N ASP A 207 -22.04 -5.45 15.16
CA ASP A 207 -20.63 -5.34 14.79
C ASP A 207 -20.01 -4.03 15.26
N LEU A 208 -20.70 -2.89 15.09
CA LEU A 208 -20.22 -1.61 15.59
C LEU A 208 -20.13 -1.58 17.13
N SER A 209 -21.08 -2.19 17.83
CA SER A 209 -21.01 -2.30 19.31
C SER A 209 -19.77 -3.09 19.71
N ARG A 210 -19.52 -4.22 19.03
CA ARG A 210 -18.31 -5.03 19.29
C ARG A 210 -17.02 -4.27 19.02
N ALA A 211 -16.96 -3.49 17.92
CA ALA A 211 -15.82 -2.62 17.65
C ALA A 211 -15.60 -1.59 18.76
N GLY A 212 -16.67 -1.00 19.29
CA GLY A 212 -16.63 -0.05 20.41
C GLY A 212 -16.12 -0.70 21.71
N GLU A 213 -16.56 -1.91 22.05
CA GLU A 213 -16.08 -2.69 23.19
C GLU A 213 -14.58 -3.01 23.08
N LEU A 214 -14.09 -3.20 21.87
CA LEU A 214 -12.68 -3.45 21.58
C LEU A 214 -11.83 -2.15 21.51
N GLY A 215 -12.41 -1.00 21.90
CA GLY A 215 -11.70 0.27 22.01
C GLY A 215 -11.87 1.23 20.82
N LEU A 216 -12.59 0.85 19.78
CA LEU A 216 -12.86 1.73 18.65
C LEU A 216 -14.08 2.63 18.94
N TYR A 217 -13.94 3.55 19.89
CA TYR A 217 -15.05 4.35 20.46
C TYR A 217 -15.85 5.18 19.44
N LYS A 218 -15.26 5.51 18.28
CA LYS A 218 -15.99 6.17 17.18
C LYS A 218 -17.20 5.38 16.71
N ALA A 219 -17.23 4.06 16.93
CA ALA A 219 -18.36 3.19 16.59
C ALA A 219 -19.64 3.56 17.35
N TYR A 220 -19.55 3.90 18.64
CA TYR A 220 -20.71 4.31 19.43
C TYR A 220 -21.33 5.63 18.94
N SER A 221 -20.48 6.58 18.56
CA SER A 221 -20.95 7.86 17.99
C SER A 221 -21.68 7.64 16.66
N LEU A 222 -21.22 6.68 15.87
CA LEU A 222 -21.83 6.31 14.61
C LEU A 222 -23.21 5.64 14.82
N ILE A 223 -23.31 4.66 15.72
CA ILE A 223 -24.59 4.01 16.09
C ILE A 223 -25.63 5.06 16.50
N LYS A 224 -25.25 6.01 17.39
CA LYS A 224 -26.14 7.08 17.84
C LYS A 224 -26.64 7.96 16.70
N ARG A 225 -25.81 8.17 15.68
CA ARG A 225 -26.18 8.99 14.52
C ARG A 225 -27.06 8.25 13.53
N MET A 226 -26.86 6.94 13.35
CA MET A 226 -27.59 6.13 12.39
C MET A 226 -28.97 5.67 12.91
N ASN A 227 -29.21 5.73 14.22
CA ASN A 227 -30.49 5.37 14.86
C ASN A 227 -31.39 6.60 15.12
N LYS A 228 -31.07 7.77 14.59
CA LYS A 228 -31.90 8.98 14.56
C LYS A 228 -32.65 9.10 13.24
#